data_59b912915e5405a9a3d1b2f9c168f404
#
_entry.id   59b912915e5405a9a3d1b2f9c168f404
#
_cell.length_a   1.000
_cell.length_b   1.000
_cell.length_c   1.000
_cell.angle_alpha   90.00
_cell.angle_beta   90.00
_cell.angle_gamma   90.00
#
_symmetry.space_group_name_H-M   'P 1'
#
loop_
_entity.id
_entity.type
_entity.pdbx_description
1 polymer ?
#
loop_
_entity_poly.entity_id
_entity_poly.type
_entity_poly.pdbx_seq_one_letter_code
_entity_poly.pdbx_strand_id
1 'polypeptide(L)'
;MKNLFKPLSLLALAATLLAGCAGLTGPRDIELPLHKLQSSLDKRFPMHNRAMELFDIELTRPRLSTLPDSGRIALTLDASVAPPFLRQSWRGSLALSGRLYIDPARNAVMMAEPGVDSFVVEGIDESRQRQLLKVANVLMDKVVADVPLYHFRPEELRYGGMQFIPTRIVTNARGLVVSVEPAR
;
A
#
# COMPACT_ATOMS: atom_id res chain seq x y z
N MET A 1 -43.81 49.77 2.61
CA MET A 1 -43.23 48.54 3.23
C MET A 1 -42.91 47.44 2.21
N LYS A 2 -42.85 47.69 0.90
CA LYS A 2 -42.63 46.65 -0.15
C LYS A 2 -41.17 46.54 -0.69
N ASN A 3 -40.27 47.40 -0.27
CA ASN A 3 -38.89 47.42 -0.86
C ASN A 3 -37.76 46.90 0.05
N LEU A 4 -38.12 46.45 1.28
CA LEU A 4 -37.10 45.94 2.22
C LEU A 4 -36.79 44.43 2.02
N PHE A 5 -37.67 43.71 1.31
CA PHE A 5 -37.49 42.26 1.06
C PHE A 5 -36.53 41.90 -0.09
N LYS A 6 -36.31 42.84 -1.02
CA LYS A 6 -35.40 42.61 -2.17
C LYS A 6 -33.92 42.49 -1.79
N PRO A 7 -33.35 43.33 -0.91
CA PRO A 7 -31.95 43.17 -0.52
C PRO A 7 -31.71 41.94 0.33
N LEU A 8 -32.68 41.50 1.14
CA LEU A 8 -32.57 40.34 2.00
C LEU A 8 -32.50 39.02 1.19
N SER A 9 -33.31 38.92 0.11
CA SER A 9 -33.29 37.75 -0.77
C SER A 9 -32.00 37.66 -1.63
N LEU A 10 -31.43 38.80 -2.03
CA LEU A 10 -30.17 38.85 -2.74
C LEU A 10 -28.98 38.45 -1.84
N LEU A 11 -29.03 38.86 -0.57
CA LEU A 11 -28.00 38.50 0.42
C LEU A 11 -28.02 37.00 0.75
N ALA A 12 -29.24 36.42 0.87
CA ALA A 12 -29.40 34.97 1.07
C ALA A 12 -28.92 34.17 -0.13
N LEU A 13 -29.16 34.61 -1.36
CA LEU A 13 -28.71 33.94 -2.58
C LEU A 13 -27.18 34.03 -2.72
N ALA A 14 -26.57 35.15 -2.36
CA ALA A 14 -25.11 35.32 -2.36
C ALA A 14 -24.43 34.43 -1.31
N ALA A 15 -25.03 34.25 -0.12
CA ALA A 15 -24.52 33.39 0.94
C ALA A 15 -24.55 31.91 0.55
N THR A 16 -25.55 31.45 -0.18
CA THR A 16 -25.66 30.06 -0.66
C THR A 16 -24.64 29.76 -1.77
N LEU A 17 -24.29 30.72 -2.60
CA LEU A 17 -23.27 30.57 -3.63
C LEU A 17 -21.84 30.48 -3.05
N LEU A 18 -21.55 31.18 -1.96
CA LEU A 18 -20.26 31.11 -1.26
C LEU A 18 -20.06 29.80 -0.49
N ALA A 19 -21.12 29.19 0.02
CA ALA A 19 -21.04 27.91 0.71
C ALA A 19 -20.71 26.72 -0.23
N GLY A 20 -21.06 26.82 -1.52
CA GLY A 20 -20.82 25.78 -2.51
C GLY A 20 -19.35 25.56 -2.88
N CYS A 21 -18.47 26.57 -2.73
CA CYS A 21 -17.06 26.46 -3.12
C CYS A 21 -16.18 25.77 -2.07
N ALA A 22 -16.59 25.74 -0.80
CA ALA A 22 -15.79 25.15 0.28
C ALA A 22 -15.66 23.62 0.14
N GLY A 23 -16.65 22.95 -0.46
CA GLY A 23 -16.64 21.49 -0.67
C GLY A 23 -15.69 21.00 -1.76
N LEU A 24 -15.24 21.89 -2.66
CA LEU A 24 -14.33 21.53 -3.76
C LEU A 24 -12.85 21.60 -3.37
N THR A 25 -12.52 22.38 -2.35
CA THR A 25 -11.15 22.68 -1.95
C THR A 25 -10.70 21.98 -0.66
N GLY A 26 -11.59 21.18 -0.03
CA GLY A 26 -11.29 20.49 1.22
C GLY A 26 -10.56 19.15 1.06
N PRO A 27 -10.07 18.59 2.19
CA PRO A 27 -9.51 17.24 2.22
C PRO A 27 -10.52 16.22 1.69
N ARG A 28 -10.03 15.16 1.07
CA ARG A 28 -10.85 14.07 0.52
C ARG A 28 -10.23 12.73 0.85
N ASP A 29 -11.07 11.71 0.83
CA ASP A 29 -10.64 10.32 1.00
C ASP A 29 -10.74 9.57 -0.33
N ILE A 30 -9.67 8.85 -0.64
CA ILE A 30 -9.60 7.93 -1.79
C ILE A 30 -9.66 6.52 -1.23
N GLU A 31 -10.67 5.77 -1.62
CA GLU A 31 -10.75 4.35 -1.29
C GLU A 31 -9.89 3.53 -2.29
N LEU A 32 -9.00 2.71 -1.74
CA LEU A 32 -8.21 1.73 -2.45
C LEU A 32 -8.65 0.33 -2.02
N PRO A 33 -9.63 -0.25 -2.70
CA PRO A 33 -10.11 -1.58 -2.35
C PRO A 33 -9.03 -2.63 -2.58
N LEU A 34 -9.05 -3.69 -1.77
CA LEU A 34 -8.01 -4.72 -1.73
C LEU A 34 -7.77 -5.35 -3.11
N HIS A 35 -8.81 -5.56 -3.92
CA HIS A 35 -8.66 -6.10 -5.27
C HIS A 35 -7.85 -5.20 -6.22
N LYS A 36 -7.94 -3.87 -6.04
CA LYS A 36 -7.15 -2.92 -6.83
C LYS A 36 -5.67 -2.98 -6.44
N LEU A 37 -5.40 -3.09 -5.15
CA LEU A 37 -4.03 -3.28 -4.62
C LEU A 37 -3.46 -4.61 -5.08
N GLN A 38 -4.23 -5.69 -4.99
CA GLN A 38 -3.86 -7.02 -5.46
C GLN A 38 -3.51 -6.99 -6.95
N SER A 39 -4.36 -6.40 -7.79
CA SER A 39 -4.11 -6.28 -9.23
C SER A 39 -2.86 -5.46 -9.58
N SER A 40 -2.53 -4.45 -8.76
CA SER A 40 -1.29 -3.67 -8.91
C SER A 40 -0.06 -4.51 -8.56
N LEU A 41 -0.19 -5.35 -7.54
CA LEU A 41 0.87 -6.23 -7.09
C LEU A 41 1.10 -7.37 -8.09
N ASP A 42 0.04 -8.03 -8.58
CA ASP A 42 0.10 -9.14 -9.53
C ASP A 42 0.90 -8.79 -10.80
N LYS A 43 0.83 -7.53 -11.24
CA LYS A 43 1.59 -7.05 -12.41
C LYS A 43 3.11 -7.02 -12.21
N ARG A 44 3.57 -7.12 -10.96
CA ARG A 44 5.00 -7.10 -10.63
C ARG A 44 5.58 -8.49 -10.42
N PHE A 45 4.72 -9.49 -10.36
CA PHE A 45 5.12 -10.88 -10.19
C PHE A 45 4.98 -11.67 -11.49
N PRO A 46 5.83 -12.69 -11.74
CA PRO A 46 6.87 -13.20 -10.84
C PRO A 46 8.03 -12.22 -10.65
N MET A 47 8.56 -12.16 -9.43
CA MET A 47 9.77 -11.41 -9.12
C MET A 47 10.94 -12.37 -9.03
N HIS A 48 12.00 -12.06 -9.76
CA HIS A 48 13.27 -12.77 -9.70
C HIS A 48 14.31 -11.88 -9.02
N ASN A 49 14.93 -12.38 -8.00
CA ASN A 49 16.00 -11.68 -7.30
C ASN A 49 17.20 -12.63 -7.14
N ARG A 50 18.38 -12.12 -7.45
CA ARG A 50 19.62 -12.83 -7.22
C ARG A 50 20.24 -12.30 -5.93
N ALA A 51 19.88 -12.92 -4.81
CA ALA A 51 20.39 -12.53 -3.51
C ALA A 51 21.85 -12.94 -3.38
N MET A 52 22.71 -11.93 -3.11
CA MET A 52 24.15 -12.10 -2.87
C MET A 52 24.91 -12.84 -3.99
N GLU A 53 24.37 -12.79 -5.23
CA GLU A 53 24.92 -13.53 -6.39
C GLU A 53 25.01 -15.06 -6.21
N LEU A 54 24.48 -15.56 -5.08
CA LEU A 54 24.59 -16.97 -4.68
C LEU A 54 23.30 -17.76 -4.81
N PHE A 55 22.11 -17.07 -4.80
CA PHE A 55 20.84 -17.75 -4.83
C PHE A 55 19.90 -17.10 -5.83
N ASP A 56 19.37 -17.89 -6.75
CA ASP A 56 18.25 -17.45 -7.58
C ASP A 56 16.95 -17.63 -6.79
N ILE A 57 16.32 -16.50 -6.44
CA ILE A 57 15.06 -16.47 -5.70
C ILE A 57 13.95 -16.06 -6.66
N GLU A 58 12.94 -16.89 -6.77
CA GLU A 58 11.72 -16.59 -7.48
C GLU A 58 10.56 -16.47 -6.49
N LEU A 59 9.87 -15.33 -6.52
CA LEU A 59 8.67 -15.06 -5.73
C LEU A 59 7.47 -15.03 -6.67
N THR A 60 6.42 -15.76 -6.32
CA THR A 60 5.21 -15.91 -7.13
C THR A 60 3.95 -15.84 -6.27
N ARG A 61 2.80 -15.74 -6.92
CA ARG A 61 1.46 -15.80 -6.33
C ARG A 61 1.27 -14.88 -5.12
N PRO A 62 1.50 -13.57 -5.26
CA PRO A 62 1.29 -12.64 -4.17
C PRO A 62 -0.19 -12.65 -3.74
N ARG A 63 -0.43 -12.66 -2.43
CA ARG A 63 -1.78 -12.54 -1.85
C ARG A 63 -1.74 -11.49 -0.75
N LEU A 64 -2.49 -10.41 -0.94
CA LEU A 64 -2.66 -9.35 0.04
C LEU A 64 -3.85 -9.62 0.94
N SER A 65 -3.70 -9.28 2.20
CA SER A 65 -4.79 -9.19 3.17
C SER A 65 -4.57 -8.00 4.10
N THR A 66 -5.65 -7.45 4.61
CA THR A 66 -5.61 -6.36 5.58
C THR A 66 -5.67 -6.91 7.00
N LEU A 67 -4.96 -6.26 7.92
CA LEU A 67 -4.99 -6.53 9.36
C LEU A 67 -5.47 -5.25 10.08
N PRO A 68 -6.81 -4.98 10.06
CA PRO A 68 -7.35 -3.69 10.51
C PRO A 68 -7.04 -3.38 11.98
N ASP A 69 -7.08 -4.39 12.85
CA ASP A 69 -6.84 -4.23 14.29
C ASP A 69 -5.45 -3.69 14.60
N SER A 70 -4.47 -4.03 13.77
CA SER A 70 -3.08 -3.57 13.92
C SER A 70 -2.71 -2.43 12.96
N GLY A 71 -3.62 -2.05 12.04
CA GLY A 71 -3.35 -1.08 10.98
C GLY A 71 -2.29 -1.55 9.97
N ARG A 72 -2.05 -2.86 9.88
CA ARG A 72 -1.04 -3.49 9.02
C ARG A 72 -1.68 -4.10 7.78
N ILE A 73 -0.85 -4.39 6.81
CA ILE A 73 -1.17 -5.25 5.67
C ILE A 73 -0.27 -6.49 5.72
N ALA A 74 -0.83 -7.63 5.36
CA ALA A 74 -0.08 -8.86 5.22
C ALA A 74 0.02 -9.27 3.76
N LEU A 75 1.16 -9.83 3.40
CA LEU A 75 1.47 -10.35 2.07
C LEU A 75 1.99 -11.77 2.20
N THR A 76 1.31 -12.71 1.54
CA THR A 76 1.78 -14.09 1.42
C THR A 76 2.27 -14.33 0.01
N LEU A 77 3.40 -15.03 -0.12
CA LEU A 77 4.10 -15.31 -1.37
C LEU A 77 4.50 -16.78 -1.40
N ASP A 78 4.51 -17.36 -2.58
CA ASP A 78 5.26 -18.58 -2.79
C ASP A 78 6.69 -18.23 -3.18
N ALA A 79 7.64 -18.95 -2.60
CA ALA A 79 9.06 -18.75 -2.82
C ALA A 79 9.72 -20.03 -3.36
N SER A 80 10.56 -19.87 -4.37
CA SER A 80 11.47 -20.90 -4.84
C SER A 80 12.90 -20.38 -4.76
N VAL A 81 13.79 -21.15 -4.18
CA VAL A 81 15.20 -20.80 -4.01
C VAL A 81 16.05 -21.88 -4.65
N ALA A 82 16.82 -21.50 -5.67
CA ALA A 82 17.75 -22.39 -6.36
C ALA A 82 19.20 -21.98 -6.05
N PRO A 83 19.95 -22.78 -5.27
CA PRO A 83 21.38 -22.58 -5.08
C PRO A 83 22.14 -22.87 -6.38
N PRO A 84 23.15 -22.09 -6.76
CA PRO A 84 23.83 -22.19 -8.06
C PRO A 84 24.56 -23.51 -8.28
N PHE A 85 24.90 -24.22 -7.21
CA PHE A 85 25.66 -25.47 -7.26
C PHE A 85 24.84 -26.74 -7.00
N LEU A 86 23.53 -26.58 -6.70
CA LEU A 86 22.64 -27.71 -6.43
C LEU A 86 21.60 -27.80 -7.54
N ARG A 87 21.35 -29.03 -8.02
CA ARG A 87 20.26 -29.28 -8.99
C ARG A 87 18.85 -29.27 -8.35
N GLN A 88 18.78 -29.02 -7.06
CA GLN A 88 17.56 -29.09 -6.28
C GLN A 88 17.15 -27.68 -5.85
N SER A 89 15.95 -27.26 -6.22
CA SER A 89 15.33 -26.03 -5.71
C SER A 89 14.52 -26.32 -4.46
N TRP A 90 14.58 -25.43 -3.50
CA TRP A 90 13.72 -25.44 -2.32
C TRP A 90 12.48 -24.61 -2.61
N ARG A 91 11.33 -25.19 -2.28
CA ARG A 91 10.04 -24.49 -2.40
C ARG A 91 9.47 -24.23 -1.03
N GLY A 92 8.68 -23.18 -0.93
CA GLY A 92 8.06 -22.83 0.32
C GLY A 92 7.11 -21.65 0.19
N SER A 93 6.67 -21.17 1.33
CA SER A 93 5.84 -19.97 1.43
C SER A 93 6.45 -18.97 2.39
N LEU A 94 6.29 -17.70 2.06
CA LEU A 94 6.72 -16.56 2.86
C LEU A 94 5.48 -15.73 3.18
N ALA A 95 5.22 -15.49 4.46
CA ALA A 95 4.24 -14.51 4.91
C ALA A 95 4.97 -13.37 5.62
N LEU A 96 4.64 -12.16 5.24
CA LEU A 96 5.18 -10.95 5.85
C LEU A 96 4.07 -9.95 6.11
N SER A 97 4.24 -9.09 7.09
CA SER A 97 3.35 -7.97 7.33
C SER A 97 4.12 -6.70 7.65
N GLY A 98 3.49 -5.56 7.38
CA GLY A 98 4.08 -4.27 7.66
C GLY A 98 3.02 -3.19 7.85
N ARG A 99 3.41 -2.08 8.47
CA ARG A 99 2.59 -0.87 8.51
C ARG A 99 2.70 -0.14 7.17
N LEU A 100 1.67 0.62 6.85
CA LEU A 100 1.67 1.43 5.64
C LEU A 100 1.96 2.88 5.96
N TYR A 101 2.69 3.53 5.08
CA TYR A 101 2.87 4.98 5.11
C TYR A 101 2.78 5.56 3.70
N ILE A 102 2.56 6.86 3.64
CA ILE A 102 2.57 7.62 2.40
C ILE A 102 3.96 8.19 2.19
N ASP A 103 4.49 8.01 0.99
CA ASP A 103 5.62 8.78 0.48
C ASP A 103 5.07 9.84 -0.50
N PRO A 104 4.94 11.11 -0.08
CA PRO A 104 4.38 12.15 -0.92
C PRO A 104 5.28 12.50 -2.11
N ALA A 105 6.59 12.33 -1.98
CA ALA A 105 7.54 12.63 -3.06
C ALA A 105 7.40 11.62 -4.22
N ARG A 106 7.07 10.38 -3.90
CA ARG A 106 6.85 9.32 -4.87
C ARG A 106 5.37 9.16 -5.26
N ASN A 107 4.45 9.89 -4.62
CA ASN A 107 3.00 9.68 -4.72
C ASN A 107 2.65 8.19 -4.55
N ALA A 108 3.17 7.56 -3.51
CA ALA A 108 3.08 6.13 -3.33
C ALA A 108 2.69 5.72 -1.91
N VAL A 109 2.02 4.58 -1.83
CA VAL A 109 1.84 3.83 -0.58
C VAL A 109 3.02 2.88 -0.44
N MET A 110 3.75 3.02 0.65
CA MET A 110 4.93 2.22 0.98
C MET A 110 4.68 1.36 2.21
N MET A 111 5.45 0.30 2.37
CA MET A 111 5.45 -0.53 3.57
C MET A 111 6.61 -0.12 4.49
N ALA A 112 6.29 0.09 5.76
CA ALA A 112 7.25 0.33 6.84
C ALA A 112 7.27 -0.85 7.82
N GLU A 113 8.40 -1.02 8.47
CA GLU A 113 8.60 -2.04 9.50
C GLU A 113 8.13 -3.44 9.03
N PRO A 114 8.60 -3.90 7.85
CA PRO A 114 8.26 -5.22 7.38
C PRO A 114 8.82 -6.28 8.33
N GLY A 115 7.98 -7.23 8.70
CA GLY A 115 8.38 -8.39 9.49
C GLY A 115 7.96 -9.67 8.78
N VAL A 116 8.79 -10.71 8.86
CA VAL A 116 8.43 -12.04 8.40
C VAL A 116 7.62 -12.73 9.49
N ASP A 117 6.35 -12.96 9.21
CA ASP A 117 5.44 -13.64 10.14
C ASP A 117 5.63 -15.17 10.05
N SER A 118 5.89 -15.67 8.86
CA SER A 118 6.10 -17.10 8.61
C SER A 118 7.00 -17.31 7.40
N PHE A 119 7.91 -18.25 7.53
CA PHE A 119 8.72 -18.75 6.42
C PHE A 119 8.76 -20.28 6.49
N VAL A 120 8.04 -20.93 5.60
CA VAL A 120 7.91 -22.38 5.54
C VAL A 120 8.65 -22.89 4.32
N VAL A 121 9.56 -23.81 4.50
CA VAL A 121 10.29 -24.49 3.42
C VAL A 121 9.95 -25.97 3.45
N GLU A 122 9.58 -26.51 2.30
CA GLU A 122 9.20 -27.91 2.16
C GLU A 122 10.39 -28.84 2.49
N GLY A 123 10.12 -29.89 3.24
CA GLY A 123 11.15 -30.90 3.57
C GLY A 123 12.12 -30.50 4.67
N ILE A 124 11.90 -29.40 5.35
CA ILE A 124 12.73 -28.93 6.47
C ILE A 124 11.94 -29.04 7.78
N ASP A 125 12.59 -29.55 8.82
CA ASP A 125 12.01 -29.68 10.16
C ASP A 125 11.76 -28.30 10.83
N GLU A 126 10.84 -28.26 11.80
CA GLU A 126 10.42 -27.04 12.48
C GLU A 126 11.58 -26.27 13.17
N SER A 127 12.57 -26.99 13.68
CA SER A 127 13.71 -26.37 14.36
C SER A 127 14.53 -25.53 13.39
N ARG A 128 14.81 -26.09 12.21
CA ARG A 128 15.53 -25.40 11.15
C ARG A 128 14.68 -24.28 10.55
N GLN A 129 13.37 -24.47 10.42
CA GLN A 129 12.47 -23.41 9.95
C GLN A 129 12.52 -22.19 10.88
N ARG A 130 12.53 -22.37 12.20
CA ARG A 130 12.68 -21.26 13.16
C ARG A 130 14.01 -20.52 13.01
N GLN A 131 15.09 -21.22 12.67
CA GLN A 131 16.38 -20.56 12.40
C GLN A 131 16.34 -19.76 11.10
N LEU A 132 15.75 -20.31 10.04
CA LEU A 132 15.57 -19.61 8.76
C LEU A 132 14.70 -18.37 8.91
N LEU A 133 13.65 -18.43 9.71
CA LEU A 133 12.78 -17.28 10.00
C LEU A 133 13.56 -16.13 10.65
N LYS A 134 14.46 -16.42 11.58
CA LYS A 134 15.33 -15.39 12.20
C LYS A 134 16.23 -14.73 11.16
N VAL A 135 16.85 -15.52 10.29
CA VAL A 135 17.69 -15.01 9.21
C VAL A 135 16.87 -14.18 8.22
N ALA A 136 15.69 -14.67 7.84
CA ALA A 136 14.80 -13.95 6.94
C ALA A 136 14.42 -12.57 7.50
N ASN A 137 14.10 -12.47 8.80
CA ASN A 137 13.79 -11.18 9.43
C ASN A 137 14.96 -10.20 9.40
N VAL A 138 16.19 -10.66 9.61
CA VAL A 138 17.37 -9.79 9.53
C VAL A 138 17.61 -9.27 8.11
N LEU A 139 17.27 -10.05 7.08
CA LEU A 139 17.45 -9.67 5.69
C LEU A 139 16.30 -8.81 5.15
N MET A 140 15.12 -8.91 5.76
CA MET A 140 13.89 -8.30 5.26
C MET A 140 13.98 -6.78 5.19
N ASP A 141 14.57 -6.12 6.17
CA ASP A 141 14.77 -4.66 6.18
C ASP A 141 15.55 -4.15 4.97
N LYS A 142 16.43 -4.98 4.42
CA LYS A 142 17.24 -4.62 3.24
C LYS A 142 16.52 -4.87 1.91
N VAL A 143 15.55 -5.79 1.90
CA VAL A 143 14.92 -6.25 0.66
C VAL A 143 13.59 -5.54 0.40
N VAL A 144 12.83 -5.20 1.44
CA VAL A 144 11.44 -4.72 1.32
C VAL A 144 11.31 -3.20 1.52
N ALA A 145 12.30 -2.54 2.11
CA ALA A 145 12.22 -1.13 2.54
C ALA A 145 11.85 -0.12 1.43
N ASP A 146 12.01 -0.46 0.16
CA ASP A 146 11.82 0.47 -0.97
C ASP A 146 10.76 0.03 -2.01
N VAL A 147 9.96 -1.00 -1.70
CA VAL A 147 8.96 -1.51 -2.65
C VAL A 147 7.62 -0.80 -2.44
N PRO A 148 7.18 0.05 -3.38
CA PRO A 148 5.87 0.66 -3.27
C PRO A 148 4.78 -0.40 -3.51
N LEU A 149 3.77 -0.43 -2.63
CA LEU A 149 2.58 -1.27 -2.80
C LEU A 149 1.63 -0.70 -3.86
N TYR A 150 1.53 0.61 -3.91
CA TYR A 150 0.67 1.32 -4.85
C TYR A 150 1.26 2.68 -5.24
N HIS A 151 1.24 2.98 -6.53
CA HIS A 151 1.53 4.33 -7.05
C HIS A 151 0.24 5.00 -7.48
N PHE A 152 0.01 6.20 -6.98
CA PHE A 152 -1.08 7.04 -7.45
C PHE A 152 -0.75 7.56 -8.83
N ARG A 153 -1.68 7.41 -9.75
CA ARG A 153 -1.60 8.08 -11.04
C ARG A 153 -1.93 9.56 -10.87
N PRO A 154 -1.36 10.46 -11.66
CA PRO A 154 -1.64 11.89 -11.56
C PRO A 154 -3.15 12.22 -11.62
N GLU A 155 -3.92 11.45 -12.39
CA GLU A 155 -5.36 11.63 -12.55
C GLU A 155 -6.13 11.28 -11.27
N GLU A 156 -5.63 10.34 -10.48
CA GLU A 156 -6.24 9.95 -9.20
C GLU A 156 -6.05 11.01 -8.11
N LEU A 157 -5.08 11.90 -8.30
CA LEU A 157 -4.76 13.00 -7.39
C LEU A 157 -5.18 14.37 -7.95
N ARG A 158 -6.03 14.40 -8.98
CA ARG A 158 -6.53 15.65 -9.56
C ARG A 158 -8.05 15.71 -9.49
N TYR A 159 -8.58 16.74 -8.84
CA TYR A 159 -10.02 16.97 -8.70
C TYR A 159 -10.34 18.44 -8.95
N GLY A 160 -11.33 18.72 -9.80
CA GLY A 160 -11.76 20.09 -10.09
C GLY A 160 -10.64 20.99 -10.63
N GLY A 161 -9.66 20.44 -11.35
CA GLY A 161 -8.50 21.19 -11.87
C GLY A 161 -7.37 21.40 -10.84
N MET A 162 -7.55 21.02 -9.60
CA MET A 162 -6.55 21.13 -8.54
C MET A 162 -5.81 19.83 -8.32
N GLN A 163 -4.53 19.94 -7.98
CA GLN A 163 -3.69 18.83 -7.57
C GLN A 163 -3.86 18.57 -6.06
N PHE A 164 -3.90 17.31 -5.68
CA PHE A 164 -3.95 16.85 -4.30
C PHE A 164 -2.70 16.04 -3.97
N ILE A 165 -2.34 16.03 -2.70
CA ILE A 165 -1.20 15.28 -2.15
C ILE A 165 -1.75 14.29 -1.14
N PRO A 166 -1.38 13.00 -1.20
CA PRO A 166 -1.77 12.03 -0.20
C PRO A 166 -1.03 12.32 1.12
N THR A 167 -1.79 12.37 2.24
CA THR A 167 -1.24 12.79 3.54
C THR A 167 -1.38 11.71 4.61
N ARG A 168 -2.45 10.93 4.57
CA ARG A 168 -2.76 9.95 5.60
C ARG A 168 -3.30 8.66 4.99
N ILE A 169 -3.01 7.54 5.65
CA ILE A 169 -3.50 6.23 5.26
C ILE A 169 -4.09 5.48 6.46
N VAL A 170 -5.22 4.83 6.24
CA VAL A 170 -5.89 3.98 7.23
C VAL A 170 -6.24 2.64 6.57
N THR A 171 -5.97 1.56 7.29
CA THR A 171 -6.32 0.20 6.87
C THR A 171 -7.71 -0.17 7.42
N ASN A 172 -8.56 -0.73 6.59
CA ASN A 172 -9.85 -1.29 6.99
C ASN A 172 -10.06 -2.69 6.38
N ALA A 173 -11.16 -3.36 6.73
CA ALA A 173 -11.43 -4.73 6.25
C ALA A 173 -11.60 -4.84 4.71
N ARG A 174 -11.89 -3.75 4.01
CA ARG A 174 -12.11 -3.73 2.55
C ARG A 174 -10.89 -3.30 1.74
N GLY A 175 -9.87 -2.74 2.41
CA GLY A 175 -8.68 -2.21 1.78
C GLY A 175 -8.08 -1.05 2.54
N LEU A 176 -7.73 0.03 1.84
CA LEU A 176 -7.11 1.22 2.40
C LEU A 176 -7.98 2.44 2.11
N VAL A 177 -7.95 3.40 3.02
CA VAL A 177 -8.48 4.75 2.83
C VAL A 177 -7.30 5.71 2.91
N VAL A 178 -7.13 6.50 1.88
CA VAL A 178 -6.06 7.50 1.78
C VAL A 178 -6.67 8.89 1.78
N SER A 179 -6.38 9.68 2.79
CA SER A 179 -6.76 11.10 2.83
C SER A 179 -5.80 11.90 1.96
N VAL A 180 -6.35 12.78 1.14
CA VAL A 180 -5.61 13.68 0.26
C VAL A 180 -5.98 15.12 0.54
N GLU A 181 -5.03 16.03 0.48
CA GLU A 181 -5.20 17.46 0.70
C GLU A 181 -4.76 18.23 -0.55
N PRO A 182 -5.33 19.43 -0.82
CA PRO A 182 -4.90 20.27 -1.92
C PRO A 182 -3.42 20.59 -1.83
N ALA A 183 -2.69 20.46 -2.93
CA ALA A 183 -1.32 20.95 -3.03
C ALA A 183 -1.33 22.48 -2.87
N ARG A 184 -0.50 22.98 -1.96
CA ARG A 184 -0.33 24.43 -1.74
C ARG A 184 0.62 25.02 -2.77
#